data_0f51029c4d25ab92975fd2c29b6f2345
#
_entry.id   0f51029c4d25ab92975fd2c29b6f2345
#
_cell.length_a   1.000
_cell.length_b   1.000
_cell.length_c   1.000
_cell.angle_alpha   90.00
_cell.angle_beta   90.00
_cell.angle_gamma   90.00
#
_symmetry.space_group_name_H-M   'P 1'
#
loop_
_entity.id
_entity.type
_entity.pdbx_description
1 polymer ?
#
loop_
_entity_poly.entity_id
_entity_poly.type
_entity_poly.pdbx_seq_one_letter_code
_entity_poly.pdbx_strand_id
1 'polypeptide(L)'
;VKLSPAPREVRLAGAVTAVPSLALLVFGVVVLVNGLGSPTRPGNNVFVESGTFIVVALAFLAASAGLVLGQTWARSPGVVIALIVIGLGWYLLGPSGEPAWGVPVALFGIAALALLFRRPAREWALGLREGETETEAAERGGLAGRRAEREGREED
;
A
#
# COMPACT_ATOMS: atom_id res chain seq x y z
N VAL A 1 -10.96 -19.67 7.00
CA VAL A 1 -9.70 -19.27 7.65
C VAL A 1 -10.00 -18.01 8.47
N LYS A 2 -10.16 -18.12 9.81
CA LYS A 2 -10.23 -16.95 10.69
C LYS A 2 -8.83 -16.34 10.75
N LEU A 3 -8.56 -15.40 9.87
CA LEU A 3 -7.37 -14.54 9.99
C LEU A 3 -7.50 -13.79 11.32
N SER A 4 -6.43 -13.77 12.13
CA SER A 4 -6.37 -12.91 13.30
C SER A 4 -6.74 -11.48 12.85
N PRO A 5 -7.61 -10.77 13.55
CA PRO A 5 -8.01 -9.43 13.12
C PRO A 5 -6.76 -8.58 12.97
N ALA A 6 -6.60 -7.94 11.81
CA ALA A 6 -5.46 -7.08 11.55
C ALA A 6 -5.40 -5.97 12.61
N PRO A 7 -4.21 -5.67 13.14
CA PRO A 7 -4.02 -4.56 14.06
C PRO A 7 -4.58 -3.27 13.48
N ARG A 8 -5.05 -2.38 14.35
CA ARG A 8 -5.61 -1.08 13.93
C ARG A 8 -4.62 -0.29 13.07
N GLU A 9 -3.34 -0.41 13.35
CA GLU A 9 -2.24 0.23 12.63
C GLU A 9 -2.18 -0.19 11.17
N VAL A 10 -2.38 -1.46 10.87
CA VAL A 10 -2.40 -1.98 9.49
C VAL A 10 -3.61 -1.47 8.73
N ARG A 11 -4.78 -1.46 9.38
CA ARG A 11 -6.01 -0.92 8.79
C ARG A 11 -5.93 0.58 8.55
N LEU A 12 -5.33 1.33 9.49
CA LEU A 12 -5.06 2.76 9.33
C LEU A 12 -4.06 3.03 8.20
N ALA A 13 -2.99 2.22 8.10
CA ALA A 13 -2.06 2.32 6.97
C ALA A 13 -2.79 2.12 5.64
N GLY A 14 -3.69 1.13 5.55
CA GLY A 14 -4.51 0.92 4.36
C GLY A 14 -5.42 2.11 4.04
N ALA A 15 -6.04 2.72 5.05
CA ALA A 15 -6.86 3.92 4.86
C ALA A 15 -6.01 5.13 4.40
N VAL A 16 -4.84 5.32 4.99
CA VAL A 16 -3.89 6.39 4.61
C VAL A 16 -3.39 6.20 3.17
N THR A 17 -3.03 4.97 2.77
CA THR A 17 -2.58 4.68 1.39
C THR A 17 -3.72 4.74 0.36
N ALA A 18 -4.97 4.57 0.77
CA ALA A 18 -6.11 4.71 -0.13
C ALA A 18 -6.29 6.15 -0.64
N VAL A 19 -5.94 7.17 0.15
CA VAL A 19 -6.08 8.59 -0.23
C VAL A 19 -5.27 8.93 -1.49
N PRO A 20 -3.94 8.74 -1.53
CA PRO A 20 -3.16 8.99 -2.74
C PRO A 20 -3.56 8.08 -3.90
N SER A 21 -4.02 6.85 -3.63
CA SER A 21 -4.48 5.92 -4.67
C SER A 21 -5.75 6.42 -5.34
N LEU A 22 -6.70 6.97 -4.58
CA LEU A 22 -7.91 7.60 -5.11
C LEU A 22 -7.57 8.89 -5.88
N ALA A 23 -6.66 9.71 -5.36
CA ALA A 23 -6.20 10.90 -6.05
C ALA A 23 -5.58 10.56 -7.42
N LEU A 24 -4.77 9.51 -7.49
CA LEU A 24 -4.18 9.03 -8.73
C LEU A 24 -5.25 8.51 -9.72
N LEU A 25 -6.28 7.81 -9.21
CA LEU A 25 -7.39 7.35 -10.04
C LEU A 25 -8.17 8.55 -10.65
N VAL A 26 -8.51 9.52 -9.82
CA VAL A 26 -9.18 10.75 -10.27
C VAL A 26 -8.32 11.47 -11.30
N PHE A 27 -7.02 11.60 -11.05
CA PHE A 27 -6.09 12.20 -12.00
C PHE A 27 -6.09 11.48 -13.34
N GLY A 28 -5.99 10.13 -13.35
CA GLY A 28 -6.04 9.33 -14.58
C GLY A 28 -7.35 9.51 -15.37
N VAL A 29 -8.48 9.60 -14.68
CA VAL A 29 -9.80 9.88 -15.30
C VAL A 29 -9.84 11.28 -15.87
N VAL A 30 -9.34 12.29 -15.17
CA VAL A 30 -9.27 13.68 -15.63
C VAL A 30 -8.40 13.79 -16.89
N VAL A 31 -7.23 13.14 -16.91
CA VAL A 31 -6.36 13.08 -18.09
C VAL A 31 -7.10 12.45 -19.28
N LEU A 32 -7.84 11.36 -19.05
CA LEU A 32 -8.62 10.69 -20.09
C LEU A 32 -9.70 11.63 -20.66
N VAL A 33 -10.52 12.23 -19.80
CA VAL A 33 -11.64 13.08 -20.21
C VAL A 33 -11.15 14.32 -20.96
N ASN A 34 -10.13 15.00 -20.44
CA ASN A 34 -9.57 16.19 -21.09
C ASN A 34 -8.87 15.83 -22.42
N GLY A 35 -8.27 14.66 -22.48
CA GLY A 35 -7.60 14.20 -23.69
C GLY A 35 -8.55 13.82 -24.82
N LEU A 36 -9.76 13.34 -24.51
CA LEU A 36 -10.78 13.05 -25.53
C LEU A 36 -11.27 14.29 -26.28
N GLY A 37 -11.21 15.47 -25.64
CA GLY A 37 -11.62 16.77 -26.24
C GLY A 37 -10.47 17.56 -26.90
N SER A 38 -9.24 17.07 -26.82
CA SER A 38 -8.04 17.76 -27.27
C SER A 38 -7.50 17.20 -28.60
N PRO A 39 -6.98 18.04 -29.50
CA PRO A 39 -6.34 17.56 -30.71
C PRO A 39 -5.10 16.71 -30.33
N THR A 40 -5.03 15.51 -30.88
CA THR A 40 -3.93 14.57 -30.69
C THR A 40 -2.60 15.18 -31.13
N ARG A 41 -1.69 15.39 -30.20
CA ARG A 41 -0.31 15.80 -30.52
C ARG A 41 0.47 14.56 -31.01
N PRO A 42 1.29 14.69 -32.05
CA PRO A 42 2.16 13.60 -32.49
C PRO A 42 3.05 13.13 -31.31
N GLY A 43 3.00 11.83 -31.01
CA GLY A 43 3.81 11.22 -29.95
C GLY A 43 3.14 11.12 -28.57
N ASN A 44 1.95 11.73 -28.36
CA ASN A 44 1.22 11.61 -27.11
C ASN A 44 -0.06 10.77 -27.29
N ASN A 45 -0.10 9.60 -26.69
CA ASN A 45 -1.28 8.73 -26.71
C ASN A 45 -2.01 8.83 -25.36
N VAL A 46 -3.03 9.66 -25.30
CA VAL A 46 -3.84 9.91 -24.11
C VAL A 46 -4.40 8.62 -23.51
N PHE A 47 -4.76 7.63 -24.34
CA PHE A 47 -5.27 6.35 -23.85
C PHE A 47 -4.20 5.53 -23.13
N VAL A 48 -2.96 5.55 -23.64
CA VAL A 48 -1.84 4.86 -23.00
C VAL A 48 -1.48 5.57 -21.69
N GLU A 49 -1.39 6.88 -21.70
CA GLU A 49 -1.05 7.68 -20.53
C GLU A 49 -2.11 7.54 -19.42
N SER A 50 -3.37 7.84 -19.74
CA SER A 50 -4.47 7.72 -18.75
C SER A 50 -4.69 6.28 -18.29
N GLY A 51 -4.61 5.32 -19.22
CA GLY A 51 -4.71 3.89 -18.91
C GLY A 51 -3.66 3.45 -17.92
N THR A 52 -2.42 3.90 -18.08
CA THR A 52 -1.33 3.61 -17.13
C THR A 52 -1.65 4.14 -15.73
N PHE A 53 -2.09 5.38 -15.60
CA PHE A 53 -2.47 5.96 -14.31
C PHE A 53 -3.63 5.21 -13.66
N ILE A 54 -4.66 4.85 -14.44
CA ILE A 54 -5.83 4.12 -13.94
C ILE A 54 -5.42 2.71 -13.46
N VAL A 55 -4.63 1.98 -14.24
CA VAL A 55 -4.19 0.62 -13.86
C VAL A 55 -3.34 0.65 -12.60
N VAL A 56 -2.39 1.59 -12.50
CA VAL A 56 -1.55 1.75 -11.30
C VAL A 56 -2.41 2.15 -10.09
N ALA A 57 -3.37 3.07 -10.27
CA ALA A 57 -4.28 3.47 -9.20
C ALA A 57 -5.13 2.30 -8.70
N LEU A 58 -5.65 1.46 -9.58
CA LEU A 58 -6.43 0.27 -9.22
C LEU A 58 -5.57 -0.75 -8.48
N ALA A 59 -4.32 -0.97 -8.90
CA ALA A 59 -3.38 -1.84 -8.18
C ALA A 59 -3.10 -1.31 -6.75
N PHE A 60 -2.92 0.00 -6.61
CA PHE A 60 -2.72 0.65 -5.31
C PHE A 60 -3.96 0.57 -4.43
N LEU A 61 -5.15 0.76 -4.99
CA LEU A 61 -6.41 0.59 -4.27
C LEU A 61 -6.61 -0.86 -3.81
N ALA A 62 -6.28 -1.84 -4.66
CA ALA A 62 -6.33 -3.25 -4.27
C ALA A 62 -5.39 -3.57 -3.11
N ALA A 63 -4.17 -3.04 -3.11
CA ALA A 63 -3.23 -3.17 -2.00
C ALA A 63 -3.75 -2.47 -0.72
N SER A 64 -4.29 -1.26 -0.85
CA SER A 64 -4.89 -0.52 0.27
C SER A 64 -6.09 -1.27 0.87
N ALA A 65 -6.97 -1.80 0.03
CA ALA A 65 -8.08 -2.66 0.47
C ALA A 65 -7.56 -3.93 1.15
N GLY A 66 -6.53 -4.57 0.59
CA GLY A 66 -5.87 -5.72 1.21
C GLY A 66 -5.35 -5.44 2.61
N LEU A 67 -4.74 -4.27 2.85
CA LEU A 67 -4.29 -3.84 4.19
C LEU A 67 -5.47 -3.63 5.14
N VAL A 68 -6.54 -2.98 4.69
CA VAL A 68 -7.76 -2.77 5.51
C VAL A 68 -8.41 -4.10 5.87
N LEU A 69 -8.44 -5.05 4.95
CA LEU A 69 -8.98 -6.41 5.15
C LEU A 69 -8.03 -7.32 5.93
N GLY A 70 -6.82 -6.86 6.25
CA GLY A 70 -5.85 -7.64 7.00
C GLY A 70 -5.18 -8.74 6.19
N GLN A 71 -4.98 -8.54 4.91
CA GLN A 71 -4.26 -9.47 4.05
C GLN A 71 -2.74 -9.25 4.21
N THR A 72 -2.02 -10.29 4.60
CA THR A 72 -0.57 -10.20 4.85
C THR A 72 0.24 -9.87 3.60
N TRP A 73 -0.21 -10.32 2.41
CA TRP A 73 0.46 -10.02 1.15
C TRP A 73 0.45 -8.53 0.81
N ALA A 74 -0.58 -7.79 1.26
CA ALA A 74 -0.75 -6.38 0.95
C ALA A 74 0.29 -5.46 1.63
N ARG A 75 1.04 -5.98 2.61
CA ARG A 75 2.09 -5.23 3.30
C ARG A 75 3.23 -4.82 2.37
N SER A 76 3.71 -5.76 1.54
CA SER A 76 4.81 -5.47 0.61
C SER A 76 4.45 -4.39 -0.41
N PRO A 77 3.35 -4.49 -1.17
CA PRO A 77 2.93 -3.39 -2.03
C PRO A 77 2.60 -2.11 -1.25
N GLY A 78 2.06 -2.19 -0.02
CA GLY A 78 1.82 -1.04 0.83
C GLY A 78 3.08 -0.25 1.17
N VAL A 79 4.20 -0.93 1.45
CA VAL A 79 5.51 -0.28 1.65
C VAL A 79 5.99 0.39 0.37
N VAL A 80 5.86 -0.28 -0.79
CA VAL A 80 6.24 0.30 -2.08
C VAL A 80 5.44 1.56 -2.39
N ILE A 81 4.12 1.53 -2.18
CA ILE A 81 3.26 2.70 -2.35
C ILE A 81 3.72 3.85 -1.44
N ALA A 82 3.99 3.58 -0.17
CA ALA A 82 4.46 4.59 0.77
C ALA A 82 5.77 5.24 0.31
N LEU A 83 6.72 4.46 -0.18
CA LEU A 83 7.99 4.96 -0.72
C LEU A 83 7.79 5.80 -1.99
N ILE A 84 6.91 5.37 -2.90
CA ILE A 84 6.56 6.15 -4.10
C ILE A 84 5.93 7.49 -3.70
N VAL A 85 5.01 7.50 -2.73
CA VAL A 85 4.36 8.72 -2.25
C VAL A 85 5.37 9.66 -1.59
N ILE A 86 6.33 9.14 -0.81
CA ILE A 86 7.43 9.93 -0.24
C ILE A 86 8.30 10.54 -1.35
N GLY A 87 8.68 9.73 -2.35
CA GLY A 87 9.46 10.18 -3.49
C GLY A 87 8.75 11.26 -4.31
N LEU A 88 7.42 11.12 -4.50
CA LEU A 88 6.60 12.14 -5.15
C LEU A 88 6.56 13.43 -4.33
N GLY A 89 6.38 13.32 -3.02
CA GLY A 89 6.44 14.47 -2.11
C GLY A 89 7.78 15.20 -2.18
N TRP A 90 8.88 14.45 -2.21
CA TRP A 90 10.21 15.01 -2.40
C TRP A 90 10.38 15.75 -3.74
N TYR A 91 9.86 15.15 -4.82
CA TYR A 91 9.88 15.77 -6.14
C TYR A 91 9.09 17.08 -6.18
N LEU A 92 7.92 17.12 -5.55
CA LEU A 92 7.11 18.32 -5.44
C LEU A 92 7.77 19.42 -4.60
N LEU A 93 8.48 19.04 -3.53
CA LEU A 93 9.21 19.98 -2.66
C LEU A 93 10.40 20.63 -3.36
N GLY A 94 11.15 19.87 -4.15
CA GLY A 94 12.38 20.32 -4.77
C GLY A 94 12.18 20.71 -6.24
N PRO A 95 12.27 19.76 -7.20
CA PRO A 95 12.28 20.06 -8.63
C PRO A 95 11.05 20.79 -9.16
N SER A 96 9.84 20.53 -8.63
CA SER A 96 8.61 21.18 -9.06
C SER A 96 8.38 22.55 -8.43
N GLY A 97 9.03 22.84 -7.29
CA GLY A 97 8.84 24.11 -6.59
C GLY A 97 7.44 24.30 -5.99
N GLU A 98 6.75 23.22 -5.69
CA GLU A 98 5.36 23.20 -5.17
C GLU A 98 5.31 22.67 -3.71
N PRO A 99 5.92 23.40 -2.75
CA PRO A 99 6.02 22.91 -1.37
C PRO A 99 4.65 22.76 -0.68
N ALA A 100 3.66 23.54 -1.10
CA ALA A 100 2.30 23.46 -0.55
C ALA A 100 1.67 22.08 -0.74
N TRP A 101 1.99 21.39 -1.83
CA TRP A 101 1.53 20.03 -2.12
C TRP A 101 2.56 18.96 -1.71
N GLY A 102 3.85 19.29 -1.81
CA GLY A 102 4.93 18.36 -1.51
C GLY A 102 4.96 17.93 -0.04
N VAL A 103 4.76 18.87 0.90
CA VAL A 103 4.75 18.58 2.33
C VAL A 103 3.62 17.60 2.72
N PRO A 104 2.34 17.87 2.39
CA PRO A 104 1.26 16.92 2.72
C PRO A 104 1.47 15.54 2.10
N VAL A 105 1.89 15.48 0.83
CA VAL A 105 2.12 14.21 0.14
C VAL A 105 3.23 13.41 0.81
N ALA A 106 4.37 14.03 1.13
CA ALA A 106 5.45 13.37 1.86
C ALA A 106 5.01 12.86 3.23
N LEU A 107 4.24 13.67 3.98
CA LEU A 107 3.72 13.28 5.30
C LEU A 107 2.78 12.07 5.21
N PHE A 108 1.92 11.97 4.20
CA PHE A 108 1.09 10.79 3.98
C PHE A 108 1.92 9.52 3.78
N GLY A 109 2.96 9.58 2.95
CA GLY A 109 3.85 8.46 2.72
C GLY A 109 4.62 8.06 3.99
N ILE A 110 5.16 9.03 4.73
CA ILE A 110 5.87 8.78 5.99
C ILE A 110 4.93 8.17 7.04
N ALA A 111 3.70 8.68 7.17
CA ALA A 111 2.71 8.15 8.09
C ALA A 111 2.35 6.70 7.75
N ALA A 112 2.11 6.39 6.47
CA ALA A 112 1.82 5.03 6.02
C ALA A 112 2.99 4.09 6.34
N LEU A 113 4.22 4.52 6.04
CA LEU A 113 5.42 3.73 6.32
C LEU A 113 5.60 3.49 7.82
N ALA A 114 5.47 4.54 8.64
CA ALA A 114 5.58 4.44 10.09
C ALA A 114 4.54 3.45 10.67
N LEU A 115 3.29 3.48 10.18
CA LEU A 115 2.24 2.56 10.61
C LEU A 115 2.56 1.10 10.25
N LEU A 116 3.09 0.86 9.05
CA LEU A 116 3.45 -0.48 8.58
C LEU A 116 4.67 -1.07 9.32
N PHE A 117 5.54 -0.22 9.89
CA PHE A 117 6.72 -0.64 10.66
C PHE A 117 6.53 -0.62 12.18
N ARG A 118 5.36 -0.24 12.68
CA ARG A 118 5.05 -0.37 14.11
C ARG A 118 5.09 -1.82 14.57
N ARG A 119 5.47 -2.05 15.84
CA ARG A 119 5.56 -3.39 16.43
C ARG A 119 4.33 -4.26 16.17
N PRO A 120 3.08 -3.83 16.42
CA PRO A 120 1.91 -4.66 16.17
C PRO A 120 1.76 -5.09 14.70
N ALA A 121 2.11 -4.20 13.76
CA ALA A 121 2.06 -4.52 12.33
C ALA A 121 3.16 -5.52 11.93
N ARG A 122 4.34 -5.43 12.54
CA ARG A 122 5.44 -6.38 12.31
C ARG A 122 5.12 -7.76 12.90
N GLU A 123 4.69 -7.81 14.15
CA GLU A 123 4.32 -9.04 14.86
C GLU A 123 3.20 -9.79 14.11
N TRP A 124 2.18 -9.06 13.68
CA TRP A 124 1.11 -9.62 12.86
C TRP A 124 1.61 -10.18 11.52
N ALA A 125 2.47 -9.43 10.82
CA ALA A 125 2.99 -9.85 9.51
C ALA A 125 3.93 -11.05 9.58
N LEU A 126 4.72 -11.15 10.65
CA LEU A 126 5.60 -12.28 10.92
C LEU A 126 4.86 -13.45 11.58
N GLY A 127 3.63 -13.24 12.02
CA GLY A 127 2.85 -14.26 12.70
C GLY A 127 3.39 -14.61 14.08
N LEU A 128 3.99 -13.65 14.79
CA LEU A 128 4.51 -13.84 16.16
C LEU A 128 3.39 -14.21 17.13
N ARG A 129 3.71 -15.07 18.10
CA ARG A 129 2.88 -15.34 19.28
C ARG A 129 3.21 -14.34 20.37
N GLU A 130 2.32 -14.18 21.33
CA GLU A 130 2.57 -13.32 22.49
C GLU A 130 3.86 -13.77 23.24
N GLY A 131 4.86 -12.87 23.30
CA GLY A 131 6.15 -13.14 23.92
C GLY A 131 7.18 -13.87 23.05
N GLU A 132 6.87 -14.21 21.81
CA GLU A 132 7.77 -14.87 20.87
C GLU A 132 8.70 -13.85 20.21
N THR A 133 9.98 -14.20 20.05
CA THR A 133 10.96 -13.41 19.31
C THR A 133 10.88 -13.67 17.81
N GLU A 134 11.39 -12.71 17.00
CA GLU A 134 11.43 -12.86 15.54
C GLU A 134 12.25 -14.09 15.10
N THR A 135 13.30 -14.43 15.87
CA THR A 135 14.16 -15.59 15.61
C THR A 135 13.41 -16.91 15.82
N GLU A 136 12.70 -17.04 16.94
CA GLU A 136 11.88 -18.22 17.25
C GLU A 136 10.74 -18.40 16.23
N ALA A 137 10.11 -17.29 15.80
CA ALA A 137 9.10 -17.35 14.77
C ALA A 137 9.66 -17.77 13.41
N ALA A 138 10.87 -17.34 13.07
CA ALA A 138 11.55 -17.75 11.84
C ALA A 138 11.91 -19.25 11.87
N GLU A 139 12.42 -19.76 12.99
CA GLU A 139 12.74 -21.18 13.19
C GLU A 139 11.49 -22.07 13.06
N ARG A 140 10.36 -21.61 13.54
CA ARG A 140 9.06 -22.30 13.42
C ARG A 140 8.45 -22.20 12.00
N GLY A 141 9.08 -21.48 11.06
CA GLY A 141 8.55 -21.25 9.71
C GLY A 141 7.53 -20.10 9.62
N GLY A 142 7.46 -19.24 10.62
CA GLY A 142 6.64 -18.02 10.62
C GLY A 142 5.13 -18.29 10.42
N LEU A 143 4.51 -17.59 9.48
CA LEU A 143 3.09 -17.78 9.15
C LEU A 143 2.78 -19.13 8.52
N ALA A 144 3.71 -19.70 7.73
CA ALA A 144 3.54 -21.02 7.11
C ALA A 144 3.56 -22.14 8.17
N GLY A 145 4.48 -22.07 9.12
CA GLY A 145 4.53 -23.00 10.25
C GLY A 145 3.25 -22.97 11.08
N ARG A 146 2.72 -21.77 11.39
CA ARG A 146 1.44 -21.65 12.10
C ARG A 146 0.23 -22.21 11.34
N ARG A 147 0.24 -22.15 10.01
CA ARG A 147 -0.81 -22.77 9.20
C ARG A 147 -0.75 -24.28 9.27
N ALA A 148 0.45 -24.86 9.09
CA ALA A 148 0.67 -26.30 9.19
C ALA A 148 0.27 -26.87 10.57
N GLU A 149 0.62 -26.18 11.66
CA GLU A 149 0.21 -26.57 13.02
C GLU A 149 -1.32 -26.56 13.24
N ARG A 150 -2.05 -25.66 12.55
CA ARG A 150 -3.52 -25.61 12.63
C ARG A 150 -4.17 -26.73 11.84
N GLU A 151 -3.67 -26.98 10.63
CA GLU A 151 -4.15 -28.06 9.76
C GLU A 151 -3.96 -29.41 10.45
N GLY A 152 -2.79 -29.69 11.05
CA GLY A 152 -2.54 -30.93 11.79
C GLY A 152 -3.38 -31.09 13.06
N ARG A 153 -3.87 -29.98 13.67
CA ARG A 153 -4.74 -30.05 14.86
C ARG A 153 -6.23 -30.23 14.51
N GLU A 154 -6.63 -29.94 13.27
CA GLU A 154 -7.99 -30.16 12.77
C GLU A 154 -8.18 -31.61 12.25
N GLU A 155 -7.07 -32.34 12.03
CA GLU A 155 -7.08 -33.74 11.61
C GLU A 155 -7.06 -34.74 12.78
N ASP A 156 -6.70 -34.30 14.01
CA ASP A 156 -6.74 -35.10 15.25
C ASP A 156 -8.07 -34.92 16.00
#